data_c0ea94b5cc61265bca5c21eaeb441608
#
_entry.id   c0ea94b5cc61265bca5c21eaeb441608
#
_cell.length_a   1.000
_cell.length_b   1.000
_cell.length_c   1.000
_cell.angle_alpha   90.00
_cell.angle_beta   90.00
_cell.angle_gamma   90.00
#
_symmetry.space_group_name_H-M   'P 1'
#
loop_
_entity.id
_entity.type
_entity.pdbx_description
1 polymer ?
#
loop_
_entity_poly.entity_id
_entity_poly.type
_entity_poly.pdbx_seq_one_letter_code
_entity_poly.pdbx_strand_id
1 'polypeptide(L)'
;MKRYLLVLLITALSAGVVSSQNVQQRPGASFEVSEYGVDFQADPRLIVMMAALDVAGFEPGRSPSTFRLKLRKDLANLDSDLRTRLKTFYDRNKLPAPATPADQTARYVSLALALGQAPSFDAPERSDDLPAGLLDVLDFAPLVQEFYRKSGIEEQMVGYVRAYQAEGDRLRAPTTEMVRSLLTYLHTRPITTSTDRVEVKNPNKKSKEKVYSYRQKERRFLILPDLLAAPGAINFRIIGDDYYAVVPEGTNPSSSELRRAYLQYVIDALVLRFNKDIATRRDQVKQLLNERQKVGAQVSPDVFLSVSRSLVTAADARYEEARRLEILGRDARARLVAAKTEADKAAVGKATQAEIKAIQDETVARLAEEYEKGAVLSFYFADQLKGIESAGFDLANFFPDMIASFDPVREAKRPSEYAETVQRAIAAREARKAAIRSQAELNSGEGSSSKEIALVRDLSAVEDTLRNKDYNEAEARLREMLKDYPREPRIFFALGQTASLAASDATDESVRDERLNRALGQYRLAVAASSPETDKAIMSRAYESMARINAFMENTAEAVKLFDEAIRLGDVRGGAYKEALEGKKKLDQP
;
A
#
# COMPACT_ATOMS: atom_id res chain seq x y z
N MET A 1 31.94 -35.04 -21.51
CA MET A 1 30.91 -34.96 -20.46
C MET A 1 30.50 -33.55 -20.07
N LYS A 2 31.40 -32.52 -19.92
CA LYS A 2 31.02 -31.14 -19.54
C LYS A 2 30.18 -30.37 -20.59
N ARG A 3 30.32 -30.69 -21.90
CA ARG A 3 29.52 -30.04 -22.97
C ARG A 3 28.05 -30.47 -23.01
N TYR A 4 27.76 -31.71 -22.61
CA TYR A 4 26.37 -32.22 -22.55
C TYR A 4 25.58 -31.71 -21.35
N LEU A 5 26.27 -31.34 -20.27
CA LEU A 5 25.59 -30.79 -19.06
C LEU A 5 25.07 -29.37 -19.30
N LEU A 6 25.76 -28.56 -20.12
CA LEU A 6 25.32 -27.20 -20.47
C LEU A 6 24.11 -27.22 -21.41
N VAL A 7 24.07 -28.18 -22.36
CA VAL A 7 22.93 -28.37 -23.27
C VAL A 7 21.70 -28.91 -22.52
N LEU A 8 21.89 -29.79 -21.54
CA LEU A 8 20.81 -30.31 -20.69
C LEU A 8 20.22 -29.24 -19.77
N LEU A 9 21.01 -28.25 -19.33
CA LEU A 9 20.50 -27.13 -18.51
C LEU A 9 19.66 -26.15 -19.34
N ILE A 10 20.01 -25.94 -20.61
CA ILE A 10 19.22 -25.13 -21.55
C ILE A 10 17.92 -25.84 -21.93
N THR A 11 17.94 -27.16 -22.05
CA THR A 11 16.73 -27.96 -22.34
C THR A 11 15.80 -28.08 -21.13
N ALA A 12 16.33 -28.10 -19.90
CA ALA A 12 15.48 -28.06 -18.68
C ALA A 12 14.77 -26.71 -18.50
N LEU A 13 15.39 -25.59 -18.94
CA LEU A 13 14.75 -24.28 -19.00
C LEU A 13 13.76 -24.13 -20.14
N SER A 14 13.90 -24.91 -21.22
CA SER A 14 12.97 -24.91 -22.36
C SER A 14 11.80 -25.90 -22.19
N ALA A 15 11.89 -26.90 -21.30
CA ALA A 15 10.80 -27.82 -21.00
C ALA A 15 9.69 -27.20 -20.11
N GLY A 16 9.90 -26.00 -19.57
CA GLY A 16 8.88 -25.22 -18.84
C GLY A 16 7.95 -24.41 -19.75
N VAL A 17 8.15 -24.40 -21.06
CA VAL A 17 7.15 -23.92 -22.01
C VAL A 17 6.25 -25.11 -22.37
N VAL A 18 5.45 -25.54 -21.38
CA VAL A 18 4.25 -26.31 -21.69
C VAL A 18 3.39 -25.40 -22.54
N SER A 19 3.26 -25.74 -23.82
CA SER A 19 2.19 -25.25 -24.65
C SER A 19 0.92 -25.28 -23.82
N SER A 20 0.41 -24.10 -23.47
CA SER A 20 -0.92 -23.96 -22.90
C SER A 20 -1.89 -24.58 -23.90
N GLN A 21 -2.20 -25.87 -23.73
CA GLN A 21 -3.36 -26.44 -24.38
C GLN A 21 -4.57 -25.70 -23.82
N ASN A 22 -4.97 -24.71 -24.58
CA ASN A 22 -6.34 -24.23 -24.74
C ASN A 22 -7.32 -24.64 -23.63
N VAL A 23 -7.38 -23.84 -22.56
CA VAL A 23 -8.72 -23.46 -22.13
C VAL A 23 -9.34 -22.82 -23.37
N GLN A 24 -10.31 -23.47 -24.00
CA GLN A 24 -10.99 -22.96 -25.18
C GLN A 24 -11.63 -21.60 -24.85
N GLN A 25 -10.81 -20.54 -24.89
CA GLN A 25 -11.33 -19.21 -25.12
C GLN A 25 -11.87 -19.22 -26.56
N ARG A 26 -13.12 -18.93 -26.71
CA ARG A 26 -13.68 -18.63 -28.03
C ARG A 26 -12.77 -17.56 -28.66
N PRO A 27 -12.24 -17.78 -29.88
CA PRO A 27 -11.40 -16.79 -30.53
C PRO A 27 -12.19 -15.47 -30.65
N GLY A 28 -11.77 -14.43 -29.93
CA GLY A 28 -12.38 -13.10 -29.98
C GLY A 28 -13.14 -12.65 -28.72
N ALA A 29 -13.31 -13.48 -27.69
CA ALA A 29 -13.89 -13.01 -26.42
C ALA A 29 -12.84 -12.24 -25.61
N SER A 30 -13.08 -10.95 -25.32
CA SER A 30 -12.28 -10.17 -24.38
C SER A 30 -12.37 -10.82 -22.99
N PHE A 31 -11.25 -10.83 -22.24
CA PHE A 31 -11.25 -11.30 -20.86
C PHE A 31 -11.92 -10.23 -20.00
N GLU A 32 -13.20 -10.45 -19.64
CA GLU A 32 -13.96 -9.56 -18.76
C GLU A 32 -13.78 -9.99 -17.31
N VAL A 33 -13.11 -9.16 -16.51
CA VAL A 33 -12.77 -9.49 -15.12
C VAL A 33 -13.99 -9.68 -14.23
N SER A 34 -15.14 -9.11 -14.58
CA SER A 34 -16.43 -9.29 -13.90
C SER A 34 -16.94 -10.73 -13.96
N GLU A 35 -16.67 -11.47 -15.05
CA GLU A 35 -17.00 -12.89 -15.15
C GLU A 35 -16.23 -13.75 -14.12
N TYR A 36 -15.17 -13.21 -13.56
CA TYR A 36 -14.34 -13.82 -12.52
C TYR A 36 -14.61 -13.22 -11.14
N GLY A 37 -15.78 -12.57 -10.99
CA GLY A 37 -16.29 -12.04 -9.74
C GLY A 37 -15.68 -10.72 -9.30
N VAL A 38 -14.86 -10.06 -10.13
CA VAL A 38 -14.16 -8.81 -9.75
C VAL A 38 -14.92 -7.60 -10.28
N ASP A 39 -15.26 -6.69 -9.36
CA ASP A 39 -15.87 -5.40 -9.67
C ASP A 39 -15.09 -4.24 -9.05
N PHE A 40 -15.20 -3.06 -9.69
CA PHE A 40 -14.61 -1.81 -9.19
C PHE A 40 -15.74 -0.85 -8.80
N GLN A 41 -15.71 -0.41 -7.57
CA GLN A 41 -16.78 0.43 -7.03
C GLN A 41 -16.22 1.62 -6.25
N ALA A 42 -16.77 2.82 -6.50
CA ALA A 42 -16.63 3.96 -5.59
C ALA A 42 -17.77 3.88 -4.56
N ASP A 43 -17.44 3.58 -3.31
CA ASP A 43 -18.44 3.43 -2.25
C ASP A 43 -18.64 4.75 -1.48
N PRO A 44 -19.82 5.39 -1.54
CA PRO A 44 -20.09 6.62 -0.83
C PRO A 44 -19.90 6.52 0.68
N ARG A 45 -20.16 5.33 1.28
CA ARG A 45 -19.98 5.09 2.71
C ARG A 45 -18.51 5.23 3.11
N LEU A 46 -17.61 4.67 2.30
CA LEU A 46 -16.17 4.78 2.50
C LEU A 46 -15.70 6.23 2.31
N ILE A 47 -16.17 6.92 1.27
CA ILE A 47 -15.82 8.32 0.99
C ILE A 47 -16.21 9.19 2.18
N VAL A 48 -17.43 9.08 2.68
CA VAL A 48 -17.92 9.89 3.81
C VAL A 48 -17.16 9.57 5.10
N MET A 49 -16.94 8.29 5.39
CA MET A 49 -16.18 7.84 6.55
C MET A 49 -14.77 8.41 6.56
N MET A 50 -14.05 8.27 5.45
CA MET A 50 -12.67 8.74 5.35
C MET A 50 -12.58 10.27 5.35
N ALA A 51 -13.58 10.97 4.79
CA ALA A 51 -13.70 12.42 4.90
C ALA A 51 -13.92 12.88 6.35
N ALA A 52 -14.78 12.19 7.09
CA ALA A 52 -14.99 12.47 8.51
C ALA A 52 -13.72 12.23 9.34
N LEU A 53 -12.95 11.19 9.03
CA LEU A 53 -11.66 10.92 9.66
C LEU A 53 -10.61 11.98 9.33
N ASP A 54 -10.55 12.47 8.08
CA ASP A 54 -9.65 13.58 7.70
C ASP A 54 -9.96 14.84 8.52
N VAL A 55 -11.24 15.17 8.67
CA VAL A 55 -11.71 16.29 9.53
C VAL A 55 -11.39 16.05 11.00
N ALA A 56 -11.45 14.79 11.46
CA ALA A 56 -11.08 14.39 12.82
C ALA A 56 -9.57 14.44 13.09
N GLY A 57 -8.75 14.71 12.08
CA GLY A 57 -7.29 14.82 12.22
C GLY A 57 -6.54 13.53 11.91
N PHE A 58 -7.12 12.63 11.12
CA PHE A 58 -6.36 11.51 10.57
C PHE A 58 -5.32 11.99 9.57
N GLU A 59 -4.06 11.63 9.79
CA GLU A 59 -2.94 11.90 8.90
C GLU A 59 -2.37 10.59 8.34
N PRO A 60 -2.28 10.47 6.99
CA PRO A 60 -1.84 9.22 6.34
C PRO A 60 -0.32 9.04 6.30
N GLY A 61 0.46 9.94 6.89
CA GLY A 61 1.93 9.87 6.88
C GLY A 61 2.59 10.28 5.55
N ARG A 62 1.86 10.97 4.67
CA ARG A 62 2.38 11.55 3.42
C ARG A 62 1.83 12.96 3.17
N SER A 63 2.46 13.70 2.27
CA SER A 63 1.92 14.98 1.81
C SER A 63 0.50 14.81 1.27
N PRO A 64 -0.40 15.77 1.53
CA PRO A 64 -1.78 15.70 1.07
C PRO A 64 -1.87 15.57 -0.45
N SER A 65 -2.71 14.66 -0.94
CA SER A 65 -3.04 14.56 -2.36
C SER A 65 -3.90 15.75 -2.82
N THR A 66 -3.96 15.98 -4.14
CA THR A 66 -4.82 17.02 -4.71
C THR A 66 -6.28 16.82 -4.32
N PHE A 67 -6.75 15.58 -4.24
CA PHE A 67 -8.10 15.25 -3.79
C PHE A 67 -8.31 15.65 -2.33
N ARG A 68 -7.36 15.32 -1.43
CA ARG A 68 -7.43 15.67 -0.01
C ARG A 68 -7.43 17.18 0.22
N LEU A 69 -6.62 17.92 -0.54
CA LEU A 69 -6.61 19.41 -0.48
C LEU A 69 -7.95 20.00 -0.92
N LYS A 70 -8.53 19.45 -1.99
CA LYS A 70 -9.88 19.83 -2.44
C LYS A 70 -10.92 19.54 -1.36
N LEU A 71 -10.94 18.33 -0.80
CA LEU A 71 -11.85 17.94 0.27
C LEU A 71 -11.76 18.88 1.46
N ARG A 72 -10.55 19.20 1.94
CA ARG A 72 -10.33 20.12 3.07
C ARG A 72 -10.84 21.53 2.79
N LYS A 73 -10.73 21.98 1.53
CA LYS A 73 -11.29 23.26 1.10
C LYS A 73 -12.82 23.23 1.08
N ASP A 74 -13.41 22.18 0.53
CA ASP A 74 -14.86 22.01 0.45
C ASP A 74 -15.50 21.92 1.85
N LEU A 75 -14.78 21.34 2.83
CA LEU A 75 -15.20 21.16 4.22
C LEU A 75 -14.70 22.28 5.18
N ALA A 76 -14.14 23.37 4.66
CA ALA A 76 -13.58 24.43 5.51
C ALA A 76 -14.61 25.06 6.46
N ASN A 77 -15.86 25.18 6.03
CA ASN A 77 -16.96 25.82 6.76
C ASN A 77 -17.73 24.84 7.67
N LEU A 78 -17.22 23.63 7.89
CA LEU A 78 -17.87 22.68 8.80
C LEU A 78 -17.95 23.26 10.22
N ASP A 79 -19.12 23.09 10.83
CA ASP A 79 -19.39 23.48 12.21
C ASP A 79 -18.27 23.05 13.18
N SER A 80 -17.80 24.01 14.00
CA SER A 80 -16.67 23.80 14.91
C SER A 80 -16.98 22.80 16.04
N ASP A 81 -18.25 22.74 16.51
CA ASP A 81 -18.66 21.76 17.51
C ASP A 81 -18.59 20.33 16.96
N LEU A 82 -19.14 20.12 15.77
CA LEU A 82 -19.09 18.83 15.12
C LEU A 82 -17.64 18.40 14.83
N ARG A 83 -16.80 19.31 14.35
CA ARG A 83 -15.36 19.06 14.15
C ARG A 83 -14.67 18.63 15.44
N THR A 84 -14.97 19.31 16.54
CA THR A 84 -14.42 19.00 17.87
C THR A 84 -14.86 17.62 18.35
N ARG A 85 -16.14 17.27 18.17
CA ARG A 85 -16.67 15.95 18.57
C ARG A 85 -16.06 14.81 17.74
N LEU A 86 -15.93 14.98 16.41
CA LEU A 86 -15.25 14.03 15.54
C LEU A 86 -13.79 13.80 15.99
N LYS A 87 -13.06 14.90 16.24
CA LYS A 87 -11.68 14.85 16.70
C LYS A 87 -11.57 14.17 18.07
N THR A 88 -12.40 14.54 19.02
CA THR A 88 -12.39 13.96 20.37
C THR A 88 -12.66 12.47 20.34
N PHE A 89 -13.62 12.02 19.52
CA PHE A 89 -13.90 10.60 19.36
C PHE A 89 -12.70 9.87 18.76
N TYR A 90 -12.13 10.40 17.66
CA TYR A 90 -10.99 9.80 17.01
C TYR A 90 -9.77 9.71 17.94
N ASP A 91 -9.43 10.80 18.64
CA ASP A 91 -8.29 10.83 19.57
C ASP A 91 -8.45 9.85 20.74
N ARG A 92 -9.67 9.70 21.27
CA ARG A 92 -9.97 8.74 22.36
C ARG A 92 -9.80 7.29 21.90
N ASN A 93 -10.10 7.00 20.63
CA ASN A 93 -10.08 5.66 20.07
C ASN A 93 -8.81 5.37 19.26
N LYS A 94 -7.77 6.20 19.33
CA LYS A 94 -6.49 5.91 18.68
C LYS A 94 -5.87 4.63 19.24
N LEU A 95 -5.37 3.78 18.33
CA LEU A 95 -4.56 2.63 18.72
C LEU A 95 -3.20 3.12 19.22
N PRO A 96 -2.66 2.49 20.30
CA PRO A 96 -1.34 2.82 20.80
C PRO A 96 -0.23 2.45 19.79
N ALA A 97 0.94 3.09 19.95
CA ALA A 97 2.13 2.67 19.20
C ALA A 97 2.44 1.18 19.46
N PRO A 98 2.89 0.41 18.44
CA PRO A 98 3.40 0.85 17.14
C PRO A 98 2.37 0.87 15.99
N ALA A 99 1.07 1.06 16.26
CA ALA A 99 0.04 1.04 15.23
C ALA A 99 0.31 2.05 14.10
N THR A 100 0.26 1.57 12.87
CA THR A 100 0.45 2.38 11.66
C THR A 100 -0.79 3.23 11.32
N PRO A 101 -0.69 4.25 10.45
CA PRO A 101 -1.87 4.96 9.95
C PRO A 101 -2.92 4.04 9.32
N ALA A 102 -2.50 2.95 8.67
CA ALA A 102 -3.40 1.95 8.12
C ALA A 102 -4.14 1.16 9.20
N ASP A 103 -3.45 0.77 10.27
CA ASP A 103 -4.07 0.10 11.41
C ASP A 103 -5.11 1.01 12.08
N GLN A 104 -4.82 2.32 12.19
CA GLN A 104 -5.75 3.30 12.75
C GLN A 104 -7.07 3.35 11.98
N THR A 105 -7.03 3.28 10.65
CA THR A 105 -8.23 3.38 9.80
C THR A 105 -8.95 2.05 9.59
N ALA A 106 -8.30 0.92 9.80
CA ALA A 106 -8.83 -0.41 9.49
C ALA A 106 -10.21 -0.70 10.12
N ARG A 107 -10.44 -0.26 11.35
CA ARG A 107 -11.71 -0.42 12.08
C ARG A 107 -12.82 0.46 11.50
N TYR A 108 -12.49 1.69 11.13
CA TYR A 108 -13.42 2.63 10.50
C TYR A 108 -13.80 2.20 9.08
N VAL A 109 -12.87 1.62 8.33
CA VAL A 109 -13.17 0.97 7.04
C VAL A 109 -14.17 -0.17 7.23
N SER A 110 -13.97 -1.02 8.25
CA SER A 110 -14.93 -2.07 8.58
C SER A 110 -16.31 -1.49 8.94
N LEU A 111 -16.35 -0.42 9.73
CA LEU A 111 -17.59 0.28 10.06
C LEU A 111 -18.26 0.87 8.81
N ALA A 112 -17.50 1.58 7.96
CA ALA A 112 -18.05 2.16 6.73
C ALA A 112 -18.77 1.13 5.87
N LEU A 113 -18.15 -0.04 5.67
CA LEU A 113 -18.72 -1.11 4.85
C LEU A 113 -19.92 -1.81 5.51
N ALA A 114 -20.02 -1.75 6.85
CA ALA A 114 -21.15 -2.30 7.61
C ALA A 114 -22.32 -1.32 7.76
N LEU A 115 -22.12 -0.02 7.51
CA LEU A 115 -23.20 0.97 7.54
C LEU A 115 -24.21 0.74 6.41
N GLY A 116 -25.46 1.15 6.65
CA GLY A 116 -26.47 1.29 5.62
C GLY A 116 -26.07 2.31 4.55
N GLN A 117 -26.76 2.29 3.43
CA GLN A 117 -26.51 3.22 2.33
C GLN A 117 -26.89 4.67 2.70
N ALA A 118 -26.30 5.63 1.98
CA ALA A 118 -26.70 7.03 2.06
C ALA A 118 -28.22 7.17 1.74
N PRO A 119 -28.94 8.09 2.37
CA PRO A 119 -28.48 9.09 3.33
C PRO A 119 -28.50 8.63 4.80
N SER A 120 -29.07 7.45 5.12
CA SER A 120 -29.31 7.05 6.50
C SER A 120 -28.06 6.64 7.24
N PHE A 121 -27.14 5.92 6.58
CA PHE A 121 -25.93 5.33 7.20
C PHE A 121 -26.25 4.57 8.49
N ASP A 122 -27.33 3.77 8.47
CA ASP A 122 -27.80 3.03 9.64
C ASP A 122 -26.68 2.13 10.16
N ALA A 123 -26.44 2.21 11.48
CA ALA A 123 -25.45 1.36 12.12
C ALA A 123 -25.93 -0.09 12.16
N PRO A 124 -25.05 -1.09 12.01
CA PRO A 124 -25.41 -2.48 12.23
C PRO A 124 -25.80 -2.72 13.69
N GLU A 125 -26.66 -3.71 13.91
CA GLU A 125 -26.95 -4.17 15.28
C GLU A 125 -25.67 -4.68 15.97
N ARG A 126 -25.54 -4.39 17.26
CA ARG A 126 -24.42 -4.88 18.05
C ARG A 126 -24.49 -6.40 18.16
N SER A 127 -23.49 -7.07 17.64
CA SER A 127 -23.36 -8.53 17.65
C SER A 127 -21.89 -8.90 17.72
N ASP A 128 -21.61 -10.05 18.32
CA ASP A 128 -20.25 -10.64 18.34
C ASP A 128 -19.81 -11.16 16.96
N ASP A 129 -20.74 -11.24 16.00
CA ASP A 129 -20.45 -11.63 14.60
C ASP A 129 -19.87 -10.50 13.77
N LEU A 130 -19.81 -9.27 14.31
CA LEU A 130 -19.23 -8.13 13.61
C LEU A 130 -17.71 -8.28 13.46
N PRO A 131 -17.10 -7.72 12.40
CA PRO A 131 -15.66 -7.75 12.20
C PRO A 131 -14.89 -7.24 13.43
N ALA A 132 -13.76 -7.88 13.73
CA ALA A 132 -12.93 -7.53 14.88
C ALA A 132 -12.58 -6.03 14.92
N GLY A 133 -12.72 -5.42 16.09
CA GLY A 133 -12.44 -4.00 16.33
C GLY A 133 -13.52 -3.03 15.81
N LEU A 134 -14.57 -3.50 15.13
CA LEU A 134 -15.67 -2.64 14.70
C LEU A 134 -16.46 -2.13 15.90
N LEU A 135 -16.70 -2.97 16.89
CA LEU A 135 -17.42 -2.60 18.11
C LEU A 135 -16.76 -1.44 18.86
N ASP A 136 -15.43 -1.33 18.81
CA ASP A 136 -14.68 -0.24 19.47
C ASP A 136 -15.02 1.14 18.90
N VAL A 137 -15.40 1.19 17.61
CA VAL A 137 -15.67 2.43 16.88
C VAL A 137 -17.12 2.56 16.42
N LEU A 138 -18.00 1.65 16.83
CA LEU A 138 -19.41 1.62 16.38
C LEU A 138 -20.14 2.93 16.70
N ASP A 139 -19.83 3.54 17.86
CA ASP A 139 -20.43 4.80 18.30
C ASP A 139 -19.95 6.02 17.47
N PHE A 140 -19.08 5.82 16.47
CA PHE A 140 -18.76 6.83 15.46
C PHE A 140 -19.85 6.98 14.41
N ALA A 141 -20.72 5.96 14.20
CA ALA A 141 -21.78 5.98 13.20
C ALA A 141 -22.74 7.19 13.32
N PRO A 142 -23.25 7.56 14.50
CA PRO A 142 -24.07 8.77 14.65
C PRO A 142 -23.35 10.06 14.26
N LEU A 143 -22.04 10.14 14.50
CA LEU A 143 -21.23 11.30 14.09
C LEU A 143 -21.06 11.35 12.55
N VAL A 144 -20.93 10.21 11.89
CA VAL A 144 -20.88 10.11 10.42
C VAL A 144 -22.21 10.53 9.79
N GLN A 145 -23.35 10.12 10.39
CA GLN A 145 -24.68 10.54 9.96
C GLN A 145 -24.86 12.06 10.09
N GLU A 146 -24.45 12.64 11.22
CA GLU A 146 -24.51 14.08 11.44
C GLU A 146 -23.56 14.83 10.50
N PHE A 147 -22.34 14.30 10.31
CA PHE A 147 -21.37 14.84 9.37
C PHE A 147 -21.93 14.90 7.94
N TYR A 148 -22.54 13.80 7.46
CA TYR A 148 -23.13 13.78 6.12
C TYR A 148 -24.19 14.89 5.95
N ARG A 149 -25.08 15.05 6.93
CA ARG A 149 -26.17 16.05 6.88
C ARG A 149 -25.72 17.51 7.00
N LYS A 150 -24.63 17.76 7.76
CA LYS A 150 -24.23 19.15 8.11
C LYS A 150 -23.01 19.66 7.34
N SER A 151 -22.25 18.80 6.69
CA SER A 151 -20.99 19.19 6.02
C SER A 151 -21.17 19.72 4.61
N GLY A 152 -22.35 19.54 3.98
CA GLY A 152 -22.54 19.81 2.55
C GLY A 152 -21.83 18.82 1.63
N ILE A 153 -21.30 17.69 2.17
CA ILE A 153 -20.58 16.67 1.39
C ILE A 153 -21.48 16.01 0.34
N GLU A 154 -22.79 15.95 0.59
CA GLU A 154 -23.77 15.40 -0.34
C GLU A 154 -23.75 16.13 -1.70
N GLU A 155 -23.67 17.45 -1.69
CA GLU A 155 -23.62 18.28 -2.90
C GLU A 155 -22.36 18.00 -3.74
N GLN A 156 -21.25 17.62 -3.08
CA GLN A 156 -19.97 17.33 -3.71
C GLN A 156 -19.83 15.83 -4.09
N MET A 157 -20.75 14.97 -3.63
CA MET A 157 -20.61 13.50 -3.73
C MET A 157 -20.44 13.03 -5.17
N VAL A 158 -21.16 13.60 -6.12
CA VAL A 158 -21.02 13.24 -7.54
C VAL A 158 -19.59 13.48 -8.05
N GLY A 159 -18.98 14.60 -7.64
CA GLY A 159 -17.58 14.91 -7.99
C GLY A 159 -16.58 13.99 -7.32
N TYR A 160 -16.82 13.63 -6.07
CA TYR A 160 -15.95 12.70 -5.32
C TYR A 160 -16.05 11.29 -5.89
N VAL A 161 -17.25 10.78 -6.13
CA VAL A 161 -17.45 9.47 -6.76
C VAL A 161 -16.73 9.39 -8.11
N ARG A 162 -16.80 10.43 -8.95
CA ARG A 162 -16.07 10.48 -10.23
C ARG A 162 -14.54 10.36 -10.03
N ALA A 163 -13.99 11.03 -9.02
CA ALA A 163 -12.56 10.94 -8.74
C ALA A 163 -12.15 9.53 -8.31
N TYR A 164 -12.96 8.87 -7.47
CA TYR A 164 -12.75 7.48 -7.06
C TYR A 164 -12.91 6.50 -8.23
N GLN A 165 -13.90 6.73 -9.10
CA GLN A 165 -14.09 5.95 -10.32
C GLN A 165 -12.89 6.07 -11.27
N ALA A 166 -12.34 7.27 -11.46
CA ALA A 166 -11.14 7.45 -12.29
C ALA A 166 -9.93 6.65 -11.76
N GLU A 167 -9.75 6.56 -10.45
CA GLU A 167 -8.71 5.70 -9.87
C GLU A 167 -9.07 4.21 -10.05
N GLY A 168 -10.33 3.83 -9.93
CA GLY A 168 -10.81 2.47 -10.25
C GLY A 168 -10.50 2.08 -11.69
N ASP A 169 -10.73 2.98 -12.64
CA ASP A 169 -10.42 2.74 -14.06
C ASP A 169 -8.92 2.58 -14.31
N ARG A 170 -8.08 3.34 -13.59
CA ARG A 170 -6.62 3.17 -13.62
C ARG A 170 -6.20 1.77 -13.12
N LEU A 171 -6.87 1.26 -12.10
CA LEU A 171 -6.59 -0.04 -11.51
C LEU A 171 -7.10 -1.21 -12.37
N ARG A 172 -8.09 -0.99 -13.23
CA ARG A 172 -8.82 -2.05 -13.98
C ARG A 172 -7.90 -2.91 -14.85
N ALA A 173 -7.16 -2.30 -15.77
CA ALA A 173 -6.33 -3.05 -16.71
C ALA A 173 -5.23 -3.88 -16.01
N PRO A 174 -4.41 -3.32 -15.10
CA PRO A 174 -3.39 -4.12 -14.40
C PRO A 174 -3.97 -5.17 -13.45
N THR A 175 -5.15 -4.93 -12.87
CA THR A 175 -5.86 -5.95 -12.07
C THR A 175 -6.37 -7.09 -12.96
N THR A 176 -6.94 -6.76 -14.11
CA THR A 176 -7.39 -7.76 -15.09
C THR A 176 -6.26 -8.69 -15.50
N GLU A 177 -5.07 -8.13 -15.74
CA GLU A 177 -3.89 -8.92 -16.07
C GLU A 177 -3.41 -9.78 -14.90
N MET A 178 -3.41 -9.25 -13.69
CA MET A 178 -3.08 -9.99 -12.47
C MET A 178 -4.05 -11.18 -12.27
N VAL A 179 -5.35 -10.95 -12.39
CA VAL A 179 -6.39 -12.00 -12.24
C VAL A 179 -6.23 -13.08 -13.31
N ARG A 180 -6.09 -12.68 -14.59
CA ARG A 180 -5.89 -13.60 -15.71
C ARG A 180 -4.66 -14.49 -15.49
N SER A 181 -3.53 -13.87 -15.21
CA SER A 181 -2.26 -14.56 -15.00
C SER A 181 -2.34 -15.55 -13.83
N LEU A 182 -2.96 -15.14 -12.72
CA LEU A 182 -3.12 -15.97 -11.53
C LEU A 182 -4.03 -17.18 -11.77
N LEU A 183 -5.17 -16.98 -12.42
CA LEU A 183 -6.12 -18.06 -12.72
C LEU A 183 -5.55 -19.03 -13.77
N THR A 184 -4.78 -18.51 -14.73
CA THR A 184 -4.03 -19.33 -15.69
C THR A 184 -3.00 -20.21 -14.99
N TYR A 185 -2.26 -19.64 -14.02
CA TYR A 185 -1.27 -20.37 -13.22
C TYR A 185 -1.91 -21.47 -12.37
N LEU A 186 -3.08 -21.22 -11.77
CA LEU A 186 -3.79 -22.20 -10.93
C LEU A 186 -4.67 -23.16 -11.74
N HIS A 187 -4.76 -22.99 -13.06
CA HIS A 187 -5.65 -23.73 -13.95
C HIS A 187 -7.10 -23.83 -13.45
N THR A 188 -7.59 -22.80 -12.73
CA THR A 188 -8.88 -22.83 -12.06
C THR A 188 -9.76 -21.62 -12.41
N ARG A 189 -11.05 -21.71 -12.08
CA ARG A 189 -11.98 -20.59 -12.15
C ARG A 189 -12.59 -20.32 -10.77
N PRO A 190 -12.82 -19.07 -10.41
CA PRO A 190 -13.47 -18.76 -9.14
C PRO A 190 -14.92 -19.24 -9.14
N ILE A 191 -15.40 -19.65 -7.98
CA ILE A 191 -16.83 -19.91 -7.76
C ILE A 191 -17.47 -18.56 -7.42
N THR A 192 -18.24 -18.02 -8.37
CA THR A 192 -18.88 -16.69 -8.27
C THR A 192 -20.29 -16.73 -7.69
N THR A 193 -20.79 -17.90 -7.34
CA THR A 193 -22.12 -18.08 -6.74
C THR A 193 -22.04 -19.00 -5.53
N SER A 194 -22.77 -18.66 -4.47
CA SER A 194 -23.01 -19.52 -3.31
C SER A 194 -24.48 -19.93 -3.25
N THR A 195 -24.77 -21.01 -2.55
CA THR A 195 -26.14 -21.48 -2.35
C THR A 195 -26.46 -21.52 -0.86
N ASP A 196 -27.30 -20.60 -0.42
CA ASP A 196 -27.79 -20.57 0.94
C ASP A 196 -28.99 -21.50 1.11
N ARG A 197 -28.99 -22.26 2.19
CA ARG A 197 -30.12 -23.05 2.65
C ARG A 197 -30.90 -22.24 3.67
N VAL A 198 -32.02 -21.68 3.26
CA VAL A 198 -32.89 -20.84 4.09
C VAL A 198 -34.06 -21.66 4.59
N GLU A 199 -34.27 -21.72 5.92
CA GLU A 199 -35.47 -22.34 6.49
C GLU A 199 -36.67 -21.47 6.15
N VAL A 200 -37.67 -22.06 5.46
CA VAL A 200 -38.90 -21.37 5.09
C VAL A 200 -40.08 -21.93 5.88
N LYS A 201 -41.11 -21.11 6.07
CA LYS A 201 -42.34 -21.54 6.75
C LYS A 201 -42.92 -22.75 6.02
N ASN A 202 -43.09 -23.86 6.74
CA ASN A 202 -43.72 -25.05 6.19
C ASN A 202 -45.15 -24.71 5.74
N PRO A 203 -45.51 -24.90 4.47
CA PRO A 203 -46.89 -24.66 4.00
C PRO A 203 -47.90 -25.54 4.73
N ASN A 204 -47.48 -26.71 5.20
CA ASN A 204 -48.32 -27.59 6.02
C ASN A 204 -48.17 -27.23 7.51
N LYS A 205 -49.06 -26.37 8.04
CA LYS A 205 -49.05 -25.89 9.43
C LYS A 205 -49.12 -26.99 10.48
N LYS A 206 -49.50 -28.23 10.13
CA LYS A 206 -49.59 -29.38 11.04
C LYS A 206 -48.31 -30.23 11.08
N SER A 207 -47.36 -30.02 10.14
CA SER A 207 -46.09 -30.74 10.12
C SER A 207 -45.05 -29.97 10.92
N LYS A 208 -44.29 -30.68 11.78
CA LYS A 208 -43.14 -30.14 12.47
C LYS A 208 -41.84 -30.23 11.65
N GLU A 209 -41.93 -30.71 10.42
CA GLU A 209 -40.78 -30.82 9.53
C GLU A 209 -40.34 -29.45 9.05
N LYS A 210 -39.04 -29.22 9.15
CA LYS A 210 -38.41 -28.03 8.63
C LYS A 210 -38.31 -28.10 7.11
N VAL A 211 -38.86 -27.11 6.43
CA VAL A 211 -38.75 -26.97 4.97
C VAL A 211 -37.66 -25.97 4.67
N TYR A 212 -36.85 -26.32 3.70
CA TYR A 212 -35.75 -25.45 3.28
C TYR A 212 -35.91 -25.04 1.82
N SER A 213 -35.63 -23.78 1.57
CA SER A 213 -35.45 -23.25 0.22
C SER A 213 -33.95 -23.01 -0.03
N TYR A 214 -33.54 -23.16 -1.27
CA TYR A 214 -32.19 -22.87 -1.70
C TYR A 214 -32.19 -21.58 -2.49
N ARG A 215 -31.38 -20.59 -2.01
CA ARG A 215 -31.23 -19.30 -2.67
C ARG A 215 -29.83 -19.18 -3.20
N GLN A 216 -29.67 -18.92 -4.48
CA GLN A 216 -28.39 -18.54 -5.05
C GLN A 216 -28.07 -17.08 -4.69
N LYS A 217 -26.86 -16.84 -4.25
CA LYS A 217 -26.27 -15.52 -4.03
C LYS A 217 -25.03 -15.38 -4.87
N GLU A 218 -24.79 -14.19 -5.36
CA GLU A 218 -23.53 -13.84 -6.00
C GLU A 218 -22.45 -13.65 -4.93
N ARG A 219 -21.25 -14.10 -5.23
CA ARG A 219 -20.02 -13.81 -4.49
C ARG A 219 -19.19 -12.84 -5.32
N ARG A 220 -18.78 -11.74 -4.74
CA ARG A 220 -18.08 -10.68 -5.46
C ARG A 220 -16.76 -10.33 -4.76
N PHE A 221 -15.77 -10.00 -5.56
CA PHE A 221 -14.52 -9.38 -5.11
C PHE A 221 -14.53 -7.91 -5.53
N LEU A 222 -14.81 -7.03 -4.59
CA LEU A 222 -15.02 -5.61 -4.80
C LEU A 222 -13.73 -4.85 -4.52
N ILE A 223 -13.20 -4.18 -5.53
CA ILE A 223 -12.05 -3.28 -5.41
C ILE A 223 -12.58 -1.87 -5.21
N LEU A 224 -12.30 -1.32 -4.03
CA LEU A 224 -12.71 0.01 -3.62
C LEU A 224 -11.47 0.92 -3.56
N PRO A 225 -11.27 1.82 -4.53
CA PRO A 225 -10.24 2.84 -4.40
C PRO A 225 -10.49 3.71 -3.16
N ASP A 226 -9.43 4.12 -2.47
CA ASP A 226 -9.50 5.10 -1.39
C ASP A 226 -8.42 6.18 -1.56
N LEU A 227 -8.85 7.39 -1.98
CA LEU A 227 -7.97 8.53 -2.21
C LEU A 227 -7.50 9.22 -0.92
N LEU A 228 -8.09 8.84 0.22
CA LEU A 228 -7.78 9.36 1.55
C LEU A 228 -7.02 8.38 2.43
N ALA A 229 -6.83 7.14 1.99
CA ALA A 229 -6.11 6.13 2.74
C ALA A 229 -4.62 6.45 2.93
N ALA A 230 -4.02 5.81 3.94
CA ALA A 230 -2.57 5.76 4.07
C ALA A 230 -1.95 4.95 2.91
N PRO A 231 -0.81 5.39 2.34
CA PRO A 231 -0.18 4.68 1.24
C PRO A 231 0.32 3.31 1.66
N GLY A 232 0.25 2.35 0.74
CA GLY A 232 0.88 1.04 0.85
C GLY A 232 0.10 -0.01 1.62
N ALA A 233 -1.02 0.32 2.29
CA ALA A 233 -1.80 -0.64 3.06
C ALA A 233 -3.15 -0.91 2.41
N ILE A 234 -3.36 -2.12 1.92
CA ILE A 234 -4.64 -2.60 1.43
C ILE A 234 -5.46 -3.12 2.62
N ASN A 235 -6.65 -2.54 2.84
CA ASN A 235 -7.60 -3.07 3.80
C ASN A 235 -8.47 -4.14 3.14
N PHE A 236 -8.33 -5.37 3.60
CA PHE A 236 -9.12 -6.48 3.12
C PHE A 236 -10.21 -6.85 4.14
N ARG A 237 -11.46 -6.96 3.68
CA ARG A 237 -12.63 -7.29 4.52
C ARG A 237 -13.54 -8.28 3.82
N ILE A 238 -14.14 -9.16 4.61
CA ILE A 238 -15.17 -10.10 4.15
C ILE A 238 -16.43 -9.77 4.93
N ILE A 239 -17.51 -9.46 4.22
CA ILE A 239 -18.81 -9.15 4.81
C ILE A 239 -19.87 -9.96 4.05
N GLY A 240 -20.43 -10.99 4.68
CA GLY A 240 -21.27 -11.96 4.01
C GLY A 240 -20.51 -12.73 2.92
N ASP A 241 -21.01 -12.69 1.70
CA ASP A 241 -20.40 -13.34 0.52
C ASP A 241 -19.50 -12.38 -0.29
N ASP A 242 -19.44 -11.10 0.08
CA ASP A 242 -18.66 -10.08 -0.60
C ASP A 242 -17.29 -9.88 0.05
N TYR A 243 -16.27 -9.81 -0.79
CA TYR A 243 -14.87 -9.61 -0.44
C TYR A 243 -14.44 -8.21 -0.89
N TYR A 244 -14.07 -7.38 0.05
CA TYR A 244 -13.72 -5.98 -0.18
C TYR A 244 -12.21 -5.78 -0.07
N ALA A 245 -11.60 -5.27 -1.13
CA ALA A 245 -10.23 -4.80 -1.13
C ALA A 245 -10.22 -3.27 -1.24
N VAL A 246 -10.00 -2.57 -0.13
CA VAL A 246 -9.88 -1.11 -0.10
C VAL A 246 -8.45 -0.74 -0.43
N VAL A 247 -8.26 -0.08 -1.56
CA VAL A 247 -6.96 0.10 -2.22
C VAL A 247 -6.57 1.58 -2.22
N PRO A 248 -5.47 1.97 -1.55
CA PRO A 248 -4.96 3.34 -1.57
C PRO A 248 -4.61 3.84 -2.97
N GLU A 249 -4.75 5.15 -3.16
CA GLU A 249 -4.33 5.84 -4.39
C GLU A 249 -2.87 5.49 -4.77
N GLY A 250 -2.64 5.20 -6.04
CA GLY A 250 -1.32 4.89 -6.57
C GLY A 250 -0.81 3.48 -6.29
N THR A 251 -1.60 2.61 -5.69
CA THR A 251 -1.24 1.21 -5.43
C THR A 251 -0.96 0.46 -6.74
N ASN A 252 0.06 -0.41 -6.71
CA ASN A 252 0.32 -1.36 -7.78
C ASN A 252 -0.57 -2.60 -7.59
N PRO A 253 -1.53 -2.88 -8.48
CA PRO A 253 -2.42 -4.05 -8.36
C PRO A 253 -1.70 -5.40 -8.41
N SER A 254 -0.49 -5.46 -8.97
CA SER A 254 0.32 -6.68 -8.98
C SER A 254 1.04 -6.95 -7.64
N SER A 255 0.75 -6.16 -6.59
CA SER A 255 1.30 -6.41 -5.25
C SER A 255 0.83 -7.75 -4.68
N SER A 256 1.66 -8.35 -3.84
CA SER A 256 1.31 -9.61 -3.14
C SER A 256 0.05 -9.46 -2.29
N GLU A 257 -0.19 -8.29 -1.72
CA GLU A 257 -1.36 -8.03 -0.86
C GLU A 257 -2.68 -8.16 -1.62
N LEU A 258 -2.82 -7.47 -2.78
CA LEU A 258 -4.04 -7.57 -3.59
C LEU A 258 -4.19 -8.97 -4.20
N ARG A 259 -3.10 -9.58 -4.64
CA ARG A 259 -3.07 -10.94 -5.15
C ARG A 259 -3.55 -11.94 -4.09
N ARG A 260 -3.06 -11.84 -2.85
CA ARG A 260 -3.49 -12.70 -1.73
C ARG A 260 -4.95 -12.47 -1.36
N ALA A 261 -5.44 -11.24 -1.40
CA ALA A 261 -6.85 -10.94 -1.19
C ALA A 261 -7.74 -11.62 -2.24
N TYR A 262 -7.36 -11.56 -3.51
CA TYR A 262 -8.08 -12.28 -4.57
C TYR A 262 -7.96 -13.80 -4.46
N LEU A 263 -6.77 -14.31 -4.12
CA LEU A 263 -6.58 -15.74 -3.83
C LEU A 263 -7.49 -16.21 -2.69
N GLN A 264 -7.64 -15.40 -1.64
CA GLN A 264 -8.56 -15.71 -0.53
C GLN A 264 -10.00 -15.86 -1.04
N TYR A 265 -10.47 -14.96 -1.90
CA TYR A 265 -11.79 -15.06 -2.54
C TYR A 265 -11.96 -16.36 -3.33
N VAL A 266 -10.94 -16.78 -4.10
CA VAL A 266 -10.98 -18.02 -4.89
C VAL A 266 -10.95 -19.26 -3.99
N ILE A 267 -10.04 -19.29 -3.02
CA ILE A 267 -9.73 -20.47 -2.20
C ILE A 267 -10.79 -20.73 -1.12
N ASP A 268 -11.35 -19.69 -0.52
CA ASP A 268 -12.41 -19.87 0.50
C ASP A 268 -13.61 -20.64 -0.04
N ALA A 269 -13.96 -20.44 -1.30
CA ALA A 269 -15.02 -21.20 -1.95
C ALA A 269 -14.67 -22.70 -2.08
N LEU A 270 -13.41 -23.03 -2.30
CA LEU A 270 -12.95 -24.43 -2.32
C LEU A 270 -12.97 -25.03 -0.92
N VAL A 271 -12.50 -24.29 0.08
CA VAL A 271 -12.54 -24.72 1.49
C VAL A 271 -13.96 -25.01 1.95
N LEU A 272 -14.92 -24.14 1.58
CA LEU A 272 -16.34 -24.36 1.88
C LEU A 272 -16.90 -25.57 1.14
N ARG A 273 -16.60 -25.72 -0.15
CA ARG A 273 -17.05 -26.85 -0.97
C ARG A 273 -16.57 -28.19 -0.43
N PHE A 274 -15.31 -28.27 0.00
CA PHE A 274 -14.66 -29.49 0.49
C PHE A 274 -14.53 -29.54 2.02
N ASN A 275 -15.44 -28.89 2.74
CA ASN A 275 -15.42 -28.81 4.19
C ASN A 275 -15.46 -30.19 4.88
N LYS A 276 -16.15 -31.16 4.28
CA LYS A 276 -16.22 -32.54 4.79
C LYS A 276 -14.87 -33.24 4.72
N ASP A 277 -14.14 -33.06 3.62
CA ASP A 277 -12.82 -33.66 3.44
C ASP A 277 -11.82 -33.06 4.45
N ILE A 278 -11.84 -31.72 4.63
CA ILE A 278 -11.04 -31.03 5.64
C ILE A 278 -11.40 -31.51 7.05
N ALA A 279 -12.69 -31.72 7.34
CA ALA A 279 -13.14 -32.21 8.64
C ALA A 279 -12.56 -33.60 8.99
N THR A 280 -12.30 -34.47 8.01
CA THR A 280 -11.65 -35.77 8.24
C THR A 280 -10.21 -35.64 8.73
N ARG A 281 -9.55 -34.51 8.46
CA ARG A 281 -8.16 -34.20 8.83
C ARG A 281 -8.05 -33.17 9.95
N ARG A 282 -9.17 -32.82 10.57
CA ARG A 282 -9.26 -31.76 11.58
C ARG A 282 -8.25 -31.92 12.70
N ASP A 283 -8.15 -33.11 13.25
CA ASP A 283 -7.30 -33.40 14.43
C ASP A 283 -5.82 -33.26 14.08
N GLN A 284 -5.42 -33.70 12.88
CA GLN A 284 -4.03 -33.57 12.42
C GLN A 284 -3.62 -32.12 12.21
N VAL A 285 -4.48 -31.29 11.57
CA VAL A 285 -4.22 -29.86 11.41
C VAL A 285 -4.21 -29.15 12.78
N LYS A 286 -5.15 -29.51 13.67
CA LYS A 286 -5.20 -28.97 15.01
C LYS A 286 -3.96 -29.30 15.82
N GLN A 287 -3.40 -30.50 15.65
CA GLN A 287 -2.13 -30.88 16.28
C GLN A 287 -1.00 -29.92 15.86
N LEU A 288 -0.87 -29.61 14.56
CA LEU A 288 0.14 -28.67 14.06
C LEU A 288 -0.06 -27.25 14.64
N LEU A 289 -1.30 -26.78 14.72
CA LEU A 289 -1.62 -25.49 15.34
C LEU A 289 -1.25 -25.46 16.82
N ASN A 290 -1.56 -26.53 17.56
CA ASN A 290 -1.20 -26.64 18.98
C ASN A 290 0.32 -26.64 19.20
N GLU A 291 1.09 -27.26 18.31
CA GLU A 291 2.57 -27.19 18.38
C GLU A 291 3.07 -25.73 18.22
N ARG A 292 2.45 -24.94 17.36
CA ARG A 292 2.79 -23.51 17.24
C ARG A 292 2.40 -22.71 18.49
N GLN A 293 1.24 -23.00 19.07
CA GLN A 293 0.80 -22.34 20.32
C GLN A 293 1.75 -22.67 21.49
N LYS A 294 2.25 -23.92 21.59
CA LYS A 294 3.22 -24.31 22.63
C LYS A 294 4.53 -23.51 22.59
N VAL A 295 4.96 -23.08 21.42
CA VAL A 295 6.16 -22.23 21.26
C VAL A 295 5.85 -20.73 21.34
N GLY A 296 4.65 -20.38 21.78
CA GLY A 296 4.24 -18.98 22.03
C GLY A 296 3.65 -18.24 20.83
N ALA A 297 3.44 -18.91 19.70
CA ALA A 297 2.81 -18.29 18.55
C ALA A 297 1.32 -18.02 18.81
N GLN A 298 0.85 -16.81 18.55
CA GLN A 298 -0.55 -16.46 18.64
C GLN A 298 -1.29 -16.83 17.34
N VAL A 299 -1.70 -18.09 17.24
CA VAL A 299 -2.40 -18.61 16.07
C VAL A 299 -3.84 -18.97 16.40
N SER A 300 -4.75 -18.73 15.46
CA SER A 300 -6.14 -19.15 15.58
C SER A 300 -6.24 -20.68 15.61
N PRO A 301 -7.07 -21.28 16.48
CA PRO A 301 -7.33 -22.70 16.48
C PRO A 301 -8.24 -23.18 15.35
N ASP A 302 -8.71 -22.27 14.49
CA ASP A 302 -9.60 -22.57 13.38
C ASP A 302 -8.87 -23.31 12.26
N VAL A 303 -9.24 -24.56 12.06
CA VAL A 303 -8.66 -25.47 11.06
C VAL A 303 -8.97 -25.01 9.65
N PHE A 304 -10.20 -24.56 9.38
CA PHE A 304 -10.60 -24.12 8.03
C PHE A 304 -9.85 -22.86 7.63
N LEU A 305 -9.74 -21.90 8.56
CA LEU A 305 -8.93 -20.70 8.37
C LEU A 305 -7.45 -21.04 8.12
N SER A 306 -6.90 -22.01 8.87
CA SER A 306 -5.51 -22.42 8.68
C SER A 306 -5.28 -23.08 7.31
N VAL A 307 -6.19 -23.93 6.85
CA VAL A 307 -6.12 -24.56 5.52
C VAL A 307 -6.21 -23.51 4.43
N SER A 308 -7.21 -22.61 4.50
CA SER A 308 -7.36 -21.51 3.53
C SER A 308 -6.12 -20.62 3.48
N ARG A 309 -5.65 -20.13 4.63
CA ARG A 309 -4.45 -19.30 4.75
C ARG A 309 -3.20 -20.01 4.20
N SER A 310 -3.05 -21.30 4.47
CA SER A 310 -1.92 -22.08 4.00
C SER A 310 -1.89 -22.21 2.48
N LEU A 311 -3.03 -22.46 1.86
CA LEU A 311 -3.13 -22.60 0.40
C LEU A 311 -2.96 -21.24 -0.29
N VAL A 312 -3.55 -20.16 0.26
CA VAL A 312 -3.35 -18.77 -0.23
C VAL A 312 -1.87 -18.40 -0.21
N THR A 313 -1.20 -18.68 0.91
CA THR A 313 0.23 -18.41 1.07
C THR A 313 1.08 -19.18 0.08
N ALA A 314 0.81 -20.47 -0.06
CA ALA A 314 1.53 -21.35 -0.99
C ALA A 314 1.32 -20.89 -2.45
N ALA A 315 0.09 -20.59 -2.84
CA ALA A 315 -0.24 -20.14 -4.19
C ALA A 315 0.42 -18.81 -4.53
N ASP A 316 0.37 -17.81 -3.62
CA ASP A 316 1.04 -16.51 -3.83
C ASP A 316 2.56 -16.65 -3.94
N ALA A 317 3.17 -17.41 -3.03
CA ALA A 317 4.62 -17.61 -3.01
C ALA A 317 5.13 -18.34 -4.25
N ARG A 318 4.44 -19.41 -4.67
CA ARG A 318 4.79 -20.20 -5.86
C ARG A 318 4.55 -19.42 -7.16
N TYR A 319 3.42 -18.72 -7.28
CA TYR A 319 3.15 -17.84 -8.42
C TYR A 319 4.24 -16.79 -8.59
N GLU A 320 4.62 -16.13 -7.50
CA GLU A 320 5.68 -15.09 -7.56
C GLU A 320 7.04 -15.71 -7.92
N GLU A 321 7.37 -16.89 -7.39
CA GLU A 321 8.57 -17.63 -7.78
C GLU A 321 8.57 -17.95 -9.27
N ALA A 322 7.50 -18.56 -9.79
CA ALA A 322 7.37 -18.91 -11.19
C ALA A 322 7.52 -17.69 -12.11
N ARG A 323 6.85 -16.57 -11.77
CA ARG A 323 6.93 -15.31 -12.51
C ARG A 323 8.35 -14.74 -12.52
N ARG A 324 9.04 -14.75 -11.37
CA ARG A 324 10.42 -14.26 -11.26
C ARG A 324 11.41 -15.14 -12.01
N LEU A 325 11.23 -16.47 -11.99
CA LEU A 325 12.05 -17.39 -12.75
C LEU A 325 11.85 -17.23 -14.26
N GLU A 326 10.63 -16.95 -14.71
CA GLU A 326 10.36 -16.65 -16.13
C GLU A 326 11.08 -15.37 -16.59
N ILE A 327 11.00 -14.29 -15.80
CA ILE A 327 11.70 -13.04 -16.10
C ILE A 327 13.21 -13.29 -16.14
N LEU A 328 13.76 -13.95 -15.11
CA LEU A 328 15.18 -14.30 -15.05
C LEU A 328 15.62 -15.14 -16.24
N GLY A 329 14.79 -16.11 -16.67
CA GLY A 329 15.09 -16.93 -17.84
C GLY A 329 15.14 -16.13 -19.15
N ARG A 330 14.30 -15.11 -19.33
CA ARG A 330 14.36 -14.19 -20.48
C ARG A 330 15.62 -13.33 -20.44
N ASP A 331 15.94 -12.77 -19.28
CA ASP A 331 17.11 -11.92 -19.09
C ASP A 331 18.42 -12.73 -19.25
N ALA A 332 18.48 -13.94 -18.72
CA ALA A 332 19.62 -14.83 -18.86
C ALA A 332 19.87 -15.22 -20.32
N ARG A 333 18.82 -15.48 -21.10
CA ARG A 333 18.95 -15.73 -22.55
C ARG A 333 19.52 -14.51 -23.28
N ALA A 334 19.04 -13.30 -22.99
CA ALA A 334 19.57 -12.08 -23.58
C ALA A 334 21.06 -11.87 -23.21
N ARG A 335 21.44 -12.10 -21.94
CA ARG A 335 22.84 -12.05 -21.47
C ARG A 335 23.74 -13.09 -22.17
N LEU A 336 23.23 -14.32 -22.36
CA LEU A 336 23.95 -15.39 -23.07
C LEU A 336 24.19 -15.07 -24.55
N VAL A 337 23.21 -14.47 -25.22
CA VAL A 337 23.36 -14.02 -26.63
C VAL A 337 24.40 -12.90 -26.75
N ALA A 338 24.47 -12.00 -25.76
CA ALA A 338 25.44 -10.91 -25.73
C ALA A 338 26.87 -11.37 -25.37
N ALA A 339 27.02 -12.52 -24.69
CA ALA A 339 28.32 -13.07 -24.26
C ALA A 339 29.16 -13.54 -25.46
N LYS A 340 30.37 -12.97 -25.61
CA LYS A 340 31.25 -13.22 -26.78
C LYS A 340 32.17 -14.42 -26.59
N THR A 341 32.54 -14.74 -25.35
CA THR A 341 33.47 -15.84 -25.02
C THR A 341 32.80 -16.97 -24.26
N GLU A 342 33.37 -18.17 -24.31
CA GLU A 342 32.89 -19.31 -23.48
C GLU A 342 33.03 -19.01 -21.97
N ALA A 343 34.05 -18.23 -21.60
CA ALA A 343 34.24 -17.78 -20.20
C ALA A 343 33.07 -16.88 -19.75
N ASP A 344 32.66 -15.91 -20.59
CA ASP A 344 31.51 -15.02 -20.31
C ASP A 344 30.21 -15.84 -20.19
N LYS A 345 29.98 -16.79 -21.10
CA LYS A 345 28.79 -17.69 -21.02
C LYS A 345 28.78 -18.51 -19.73
N ALA A 346 29.93 -19.03 -19.32
CA ALA A 346 30.06 -19.75 -18.06
C ALA A 346 29.77 -18.84 -16.83
N ALA A 347 30.24 -17.60 -16.87
CA ALA A 347 29.98 -16.61 -15.83
C ALA A 347 28.48 -16.28 -15.74
N VAL A 348 27.80 -16.03 -16.87
CA VAL A 348 26.35 -15.85 -16.93
C VAL A 348 25.61 -17.05 -16.37
N GLY A 349 26.01 -18.27 -16.73
CA GLY A 349 25.41 -19.49 -16.21
C GLY A 349 25.52 -19.60 -14.67
N LYS A 350 26.71 -19.33 -14.12
CA LYS A 350 26.94 -19.31 -12.66
C LYS A 350 26.10 -18.24 -11.95
N ALA A 351 26.06 -17.03 -12.50
CA ALA A 351 25.27 -15.94 -11.94
C ALA A 351 23.77 -16.29 -11.97
N THR A 352 23.26 -16.82 -13.07
CA THR A 352 21.85 -17.24 -13.20
C THR A 352 21.49 -18.31 -12.18
N GLN A 353 22.35 -19.30 -11.92
CA GLN A 353 22.13 -20.31 -10.88
C GLN A 353 22.05 -19.70 -9.48
N ALA A 354 22.91 -18.75 -9.17
CA ALA A 354 22.86 -18.03 -7.90
C ALA A 354 21.56 -17.22 -7.73
N GLU A 355 21.10 -16.57 -8.82
CA GLU A 355 19.85 -15.81 -8.82
C GLU A 355 18.62 -16.75 -8.67
N ILE A 356 18.60 -17.91 -9.33
CA ILE A 356 17.55 -18.95 -9.15
C ILE A 356 17.48 -19.37 -7.69
N LYS A 357 18.64 -19.72 -7.08
CA LYS A 357 18.71 -20.13 -5.69
C LYS A 357 18.19 -19.02 -4.75
N ALA A 358 18.55 -17.78 -4.99
CA ALA A 358 18.08 -16.65 -4.18
C ALA A 358 16.55 -16.45 -4.28
N ILE A 359 15.95 -16.67 -5.45
CA ILE A 359 14.49 -16.63 -5.63
C ILE A 359 13.82 -17.75 -4.84
N GLN A 360 14.37 -18.98 -4.90
CA GLN A 360 13.85 -20.13 -4.17
C GLN A 360 13.99 -19.96 -2.64
N ASP A 361 15.15 -19.49 -2.16
CA ASP A 361 15.37 -19.20 -0.75
C ASP A 361 14.36 -18.14 -0.23
N GLU A 362 14.06 -17.13 -1.03
CA GLU A 362 13.06 -16.11 -0.71
C GLU A 362 11.64 -16.69 -0.62
N THR A 363 11.27 -17.61 -1.50
CA THR A 363 10.00 -18.33 -1.44
C THR A 363 9.87 -19.12 -0.14
N VAL A 364 10.91 -19.87 0.23
CA VAL A 364 10.96 -20.64 1.48
C VAL A 364 10.82 -19.71 2.70
N ALA A 365 11.49 -18.56 2.70
CA ALA A 365 11.38 -17.60 3.81
C ALA A 365 9.95 -17.06 3.98
N ARG A 366 9.26 -16.75 2.88
CA ARG A 366 7.85 -16.32 2.90
C ARG A 366 6.92 -17.40 3.46
N LEU A 367 7.12 -18.65 3.04
CA LEU A 367 6.34 -19.77 3.55
C LEU A 367 6.56 -19.96 5.07
N ALA A 368 7.81 -19.83 5.53
CA ALA A 368 8.15 -19.94 6.94
C ALA A 368 7.53 -18.82 7.79
N GLU A 369 7.58 -17.57 7.31
CA GLU A 369 6.98 -16.43 7.99
C GLU A 369 5.47 -16.59 8.21
N GLU A 370 4.76 -17.13 7.23
CA GLU A 370 3.33 -17.35 7.33
C GLU A 370 2.99 -18.65 8.09
N TYR A 371 3.87 -19.65 8.06
CA TYR A 371 3.77 -20.84 8.90
C TYR A 371 3.73 -20.46 10.39
N GLU A 372 4.61 -19.54 10.82
CA GLU A 372 4.63 -19.03 12.19
C GLU A 372 3.34 -18.30 12.59
N LYS A 373 2.61 -17.76 11.60
CA LYS A 373 1.32 -17.09 11.78
C LYS A 373 0.11 -18.01 11.63
N GLY A 374 0.33 -19.35 11.56
CA GLY A 374 -0.73 -20.34 11.51
C GLY A 374 -1.05 -20.91 10.13
N ALA A 375 -0.29 -20.59 9.09
CA ALA A 375 -0.38 -21.26 7.79
C ALA A 375 0.41 -22.58 7.81
N VAL A 376 0.03 -23.51 8.69
CA VAL A 376 0.84 -24.71 9.05
C VAL A 376 0.98 -25.74 7.94
N LEU A 377 0.22 -25.63 6.84
CA LEU A 377 0.34 -26.46 5.65
C LEU A 377 0.97 -25.71 4.47
N SER A 378 1.55 -24.50 4.68
CA SER A 378 2.10 -23.68 3.59
C SER A 378 3.17 -24.39 2.78
N PHE A 379 4.11 -25.09 3.43
CA PHE A 379 5.16 -25.85 2.76
C PHE A 379 4.60 -27.04 1.99
N TYR A 380 3.65 -27.74 2.60
CA TYR A 380 2.98 -28.88 1.97
C TYR A 380 2.27 -28.45 0.68
N PHE A 381 1.42 -27.45 0.76
CA PHE A 381 0.71 -26.95 -0.43
C PHE A 381 1.65 -26.38 -1.49
N ALA A 382 2.75 -25.75 -1.09
CA ALA A 382 3.74 -25.27 -2.04
C ALA A 382 4.41 -26.44 -2.82
N ASP A 383 4.68 -27.57 -2.15
CA ASP A 383 5.20 -28.76 -2.82
C ASP A 383 4.16 -29.40 -3.75
N GLN A 384 2.88 -29.46 -3.33
CA GLN A 384 1.79 -30.00 -4.17
C GLN A 384 1.56 -29.13 -5.41
N LEU A 385 1.60 -27.81 -5.27
CA LEU A 385 1.44 -26.87 -6.39
C LEU A 385 2.52 -27.05 -7.45
N LYS A 386 3.77 -27.42 -7.10
CA LYS A 386 4.81 -27.78 -8.09
C LYS A 386 4.36 -28.91 -9.01
N GLY A 387 3.65 -29.90 -8.47
CA GLY A 387 3.08 -30.99 -9.25
C GLY A 387 2.00 -30.51 -10.20
N ILE A 388 1.13 -29.59 -9.77
CA ILE A 388 0.07 -28.99 -10.58
C ILE A 388 0.66 -28.13 -11.71
N GLU A 389 1.67 -27.30 -11.42
CA GLU A 389 2.39 -26.49 -12.40
C GLU A 389 2.89 -27.31 -13.60
N SER A 390 3.42 -28.51 -13.32
CA SER A 390 3.96 -29.39 -14.35
C SER A 390 2.90 -30.20 -15.11
N ALA A 391 1.79 -30.53 -14.47
CA ALA A 391 0.75 -31.40 -15.02
C ALA A 391 -0.44 -30.64 -15.63
N GLY A 392 -0.62 -29.36 -15.31
CA GLY A 392 -1.72 -28.52 -15.82
C GLY A 392 -3.11 -28.92 -15.28
N PHE A 393 -3.17 -29.56 -14.10
CA PHE A 393 -4.44 -29.94 -13.47
C PHE A 393 -5.12 -28.72 -12.81
N ASP A 394 -6.44 -28.72 -12.85
CA ASP A 394 -7.25 -27.73 -12.14
C ASP A 394 -7.11 -27.91 -10.62
N LEU A 395 -6.74 -26.83 -9.91
CA LEU A 395 -6.59 -26.81 -8.47
C LEU A 395 -7.84 -27.33 -7.74
N ALA A 396 -9.04 -26.96 -8.20
CA ALA A 396 -10.30 -27.36 -7.55
C ALA A 396 -10.52 -28.87 -7.61
N ASN A 397 -10.09 -29.53 -8.68
CA ASN A 397 -10.23 -30.98 -8.82
C ASN A 397 -9.19 -31.75 -8.00
N PHE A 398 -8.02 -31.16 -7.78
CA PHE A 398 -6.93 -31.82 -7.05
C PHE A 398 -6.96 -31.56 -5.54
N PHE A 399 -7.69 -30.54 -5.10
CA PHE A 399 -7.72 -30.10 -3.71
C PHE A 399 -8.13 -31.19 -2.69
N PRO A 400 -9.15 -32.08 -2.94
CA PRO A 400 -9.48 -33.18 -2.04
C PRO A 400 -8.30 -34.13 -1.81
N ASP A 401 -7.56 -34.48 -2.86
CA ASP A 401 -6.40 -35.37 -2.78
C ASP A 401 -5.27 -34.72 -1.98
N MET A 402 -5.06 -33.40 -2.13
CA MET A 402 -4.11 -32.66 -1.30
C MET A 402 -4.50 -32.74 0.19
N ILE A 403 -5.78 -32.58 0.52
CA ILE A 403 -6.24 -32.69 1.91
C ILE A 403 -6.06 -34.11 2.45
N ALA A 404 -6.31 -35.13 1.63
CA ALA A 404 -6.19 -36.53 2.05
C ALA A 404 -4.77 -36.98 2.30
N SER A 405 -3.77 -36.37 1.69
CA SER A 405 -2.41 -36.92 1.53
C SER A 405 -1.34 -36.30 2.44
N PHE A 406 -1.62 -35.21 3.20
CA PHE A 406 -0.58 -34.62 4.03
C PHE A 406 -0.20 -35.47 5.24
N ASP A 407 1.06 -35.44 5.60
CA ASP A 407 1.62 -36.11 6.78
C ASP A 407 1.93 -35.08 7.89
N PRO A 408 1.16 -35.08 9.00
CA PRO A 408 1.35 -34.13 10.08
C PRO A 408 2.74 -34.23 10.76
N VAL A 409 3.34 -35.43 10.80
CA VAL A 409 4.66 -35.60 11.42
C VAL A 409 5.75 -34.96 10.57
N ARG A 410 5.65 -35.06 9.26
CA ARG A 410 6.55 -34.40 8.32
C ARG A 410 6.37 -32.88 8.37
N GLU A 411 5.13 -32.41 8.33
CA GLU A 411 4.85 -30.97 8.30
C GLU A 411 5.27 -30.27 9.60
N ALA A 412 5.21 -30.92 10.74
CA ALA A 412 5.74 -30.39 12.00
C ALA A 412 7.27 -30.15 11.99
N LYS A 413 8.03 -30.86 11.15
CA LYS A 413 9.48 -30.70 11.02
C LYS A 413 9.92 -29.66 9.99
N ARG A 414 9.02 -29.19 9.14
CA ARG A 414 9.32 -28.24 8.06
C ARG A 414 10.09 -27.00 8.50
N PRO A 415 9.73 -26.31 9.60
CA PRO A 415 10.49 -25.14 10.04
C PRO A 415 11.96 -25.43 10.31
N SER A 416 12.29 -26.60 10.91
CA SER A 416 13.66 -26.97 11.18
C SER A 416 14.43 -27.39 9.92
N GLU A 417 13.78 -28.07 8.98
CA GLU A 417 14.38 -28.48 7.69
C GLU A 417 14.80 -27.25 6.85
N TYR A 418 14.07 -26.17 6.95
CA TYR A 418 14.31 -24.95 6.16
C TYR A 418 15.01 -23.82 6.92
N ALA A 419 15.41 -24.03 8.18
CA ALA A 419 15.98 -23.00 9.04
C ALA A 419 17.20 -22.28 8.40
N GLU A 420 18.15 -23.03 7.85
CA GLU A 420 19.32 -22.45 7.17
C GLU A 420 18.93 -21.66 5.92
N THR A 421 17.97 -22.14 5.15
CA THR A 421 17.47 -21.45 3.94
C THR A 421 16.82 -20.14 4.31
N VAL A 422 16.02 -20.12 5.38
CA VAL A 422 15.38 -18.92 5.91
C VAL A 422 16.44 -17.90 6.35
N GLN A 423 17.47 -18.34 7.08
CA GLN A 423 18.56 -17.45 7.51
C GLN A 423 19.33 -16.86 6.32
N ARG A 424 19.63 -17.67 5.28
CA ARG A 424 20.25 -17.14 4.05
C ARG A 424 19.39 -16.08 3.36
N ALA A 425 18.08 -16.31 3.27
CA ALA A 425 17.16 -15.33 2.66
C ALA A 425 17.09 -14.03 3.45
N ILE A 426 17.03 -14.12 4.79
CA ILE A 426 17.04 -12.94 5.67
C ILE A 426 18.34 -12.15 5.48
N ALA A 427 19.49 -12.83 5.51
CA ALA A 427 20.80 -12.20 5.29
C ALA A 427 20.88 -11.51 3.90
N ALA A 428 20.34 -12.16 2.86
CA ALA A 428 20.29 -11.61 1.50
C ALA A 428 19.37 -10.36 1.42
N ARG A 429 18.24 -10.35 2.15
CA ARG A 429 17.36 -9.17 2.25
C ARG A 429 18.08 -7.99 2.90
N GLU A 430 18.77 -8.22 4.02
CA GLU A 430 19.52 -7.18 4.71
C GLU A 430 20.69 -6.65 3.88
N ALA A 431 21.44 -7.55 3.21
CA ALA A 431 22.49 -7.14 2.29
C ALA A 431 21.95 -6.29 1.13
N ARG A 432 20.77 -6.63 0.59
CA ARG A 432 20.13 -5.84 -0.47
C ARG A 432 19.68 -4.47 0.04
N LYS A 433 19.08 -4.40 1.24
CA LYS A 433 18.72 -3.13 1.87
C LYS A 433 19.96 -2.25 2.10
N ALA A 434 21.05 -2.84 2.59
CA ALA A 434 22.31 -2.14 2.78
C ALA A 434 22.89 -1.64 1.45
N ALA A 435 22.88 -2.47 0.38
CA ALA A 435 23.32 -2.08 -0.95
C ALA A 435 22.46 -0.94 -1.56
N ILE A 436 21.13 -0.99 -1.37
CA ILE A 436 20.25 0.10 -1.82
C ILE A 436 20.54 1.39 -1.06
N ARG A 437 20.79 1.32 0.25
CA ARG A 437 21.18 2.50 1.03
C ARG A 437 22.51 3.07 0.56
N SER A 438 23.54 2.24 0.41
CA SER A 438 24.84 2.68 -0.09
C SER A 438 24.78 3.20 -1.52
N GLN A 439 23.93 2.62 -2.38
CA GLN A 439 23.74 3.11 -3.74
C GLN A 439 22.92 4.40 -3.80
N ALA A 440 21.93 4.57 -2.92
CA ALA A 440 21.22 5.84 -2.72
C ALA A 440 22.18 6.92 -2.18
N GLU A 441 23.09 6.56 -1.28
CA GLU A 441 24.17 7.41 -0.79
C GLU A 441 25.16 7.78 -1.90
N LEU A 442 25.50 6.84 -2.80
CA LEU A 442 26.37 7.09 -3.96
C LEU A 442 25.66 7.89 -5.09
N ASN A 443 24.37 7.63 -5.34
CA ASN A 443 23.60 8.33 -6.37
C ASN A 443 23.15 9.74 -5.93
N SER A 444 23.25 10.07 -4.64
CA SER A 444 23.05 11.44 -4.12
C SER A 444 24.25 12.38 -4.41
N GLY A 445 25.17 11.95 -5.24
CA GLY A 445 26.32 12.74 -5.72
C GLY A 445 27.55 12.56 -4.81
N GLU A 446 28.71 12.52 -5.43
CA GLU A 446 30.01 12.44 -4.78
C GLU A 446 30.06 13.21 -3.46
N GLY A 447 30.06 12.50 -2.32
CA GLY A 447 30.34 13.10 -1.04
C GLY A 447 29.21 13.35 -0.07
N SER A 448 28.05 12.67 -0.16
CA SER A 448 27.07 12.66 0.95
C SER A 448 27.68 11.93 2.15
N SER A 449 28.56 12.65 2.85
CA SER A 449 29.18 12.18 4.08
C SER A 449 28.11 12.01 5.17
N SER A 450 28.44 11.28 6.23
CA SER A 450 27.60 11.21 7.46
C SER A 450 27.12 12.59 7.94
N LYS A 451 27.85 13.66 7.58
CA LYS A 451 27.50 15.07 7.79
C LYS A 451 26.26 15.52 7.03
N GLU A 452 26.03 15.06 5.80
CA GLU A 452 24.84 15.48 5.03
C GLU A 452 23.56 14.80 5.53
N ILE A 453 23.65 13.53 5.94
CA ILE A 453 22.52 12.82 6.59
C ILE A 453 22.19 13.50 7.93
N ALA A 454 23.21 13.90 8.71
CA ALA A 454 23.03 14.66 9.94
C ALA A 454 22.38 16.02 9.65
N LEU A 455 22.83 16.74 8.63
CA LEU A 455 22.27 18.03 8.23
C LEU A 455 20.79 17.93 7.83
N VAL A 456 20.40 16.93 7.03
CA VAL A 456 18.98 16.73 6.62
C VAL A 456 18.11 16.41 7.83
N ARG A 457 18.58 15.55 8.73
CA ARG A 457 17.87 15.22 9.97
C ARG A 457 17.70 16.46 10.86
N ASP A 458 18.75 17.24 11.02
CA ASP A 458 18.76 18.40 11.90
C ASP A 458 17.89 19.54 11.32
N LEU A 459 17.88 19.72 9.99
CA LEU A 459 16.94 20.63 9.31
C LEU A 459 15.48 20.17 9.48
N SER A 460 15.20 18.87 9.41
CA SER A 460 13.86 18.33 9.68
C SER A 460 13.40 18.61 11.12
N ALA A 461 14.30 18.48 12.09
CA ALA A 461 14.01 18.83 13.48
C ALA A 461 13.71 20.33 13.68
N VAL A 462 14.38 21.21 12.91
CA VAL A 462 14.06 22.65 12.89
C VAL A 462 12.68 22.91 12.29
N GLU A 463 12.27 22.18 11.24
CA GLU A 463 10.90 22.30 10.69
C GLU A 463 9.83 21.96 11.72
N ASP A 464 10.06 20.97 12.58
CA ASP A 464 9.14 20.64 13.68
C ASP A 464 9.08 21.78 14.73
N THR A 465 10.20 22.42 15.03
CA THR A 465 10.27 23.60 15.92
C THR A 465 9.48 24.78 15.30
N LEU A 466 9.60 25.00 13.98
CA LEU A 466 8.84 26.04 13.26
C LEU A 466 7.33 25.78 13.26
N ARG A 467 6.89 24.52 13.15
CA ARG A 467 5.46 24.16 13.26
C ARG A 467 4.89 24.52 14.63
N ASN A 468 5.70 24.44 15.68
CA ASN A 468 5.33 24.82 17.04
C ASN A 468 5.42 26.33 17.26
N LYS A 469 5.79 27.12 16.24
CA LYS A 469 5.98 28.59 16.31
C LYS A 469 7.10 29.03 17.27
N ASP A 470 8.01 28.15 17.61
CA ASP A 470 9.16 28.50 18.45
C ASP A 470 10.33 29.03 17.60
N TYR A 471 10.11 30.24 17.08
CA TYR A 471 11.05 30.88 16.13
C TYR A 471 12.41 31.16 16.75
N ASN A 472 12.48 31.45 18.05
CA ASN A 472 13.75 31.75 18.72
C ASN A 472 14.61 30.48 18.86
N GLU A 473 14.00 29.35 19.20
CA GLU A 473 14.71 28.08 19.27
C GLU A 473 15.14 27.60 17.89
N ALA A 474 14.27 27.74 16.88
CA ALA A 474 14.58 27.40 15.49
C ALA A 474 15.80 28.22 14.98
N GLU A 475 15.80 29.54 15.22
CA GLU A 475 16.92 30.43 14.85
C GLU A 475 18.21 30.06 15.58
N ALA A 476 18.16 29.77 16.89
CA ALA A 476 19.30 29.35 17.67
C ALA A 476 19.94 28.05 17.15
N ARG A 477 19.09 27.04 16.86
CA ARG A 477 19.56 25.76 16.29
C ARG A 477 20.19 25.95 14.92
N LEU A 478 19.57 26.73 14.03
CA LEU A 478 20.13 27.01 12.70
C LEU A 478 21.45 27.74 12.75
N ARG A 479 21.60 28.67 13.70
CA ARG A 479 22.90 29.38 13.90
C ARG A 479 23.96 28.44 14.45
N GLU A 480 23.63 27.50 15.32
CA GLU A 480 24.55 26.46 15.77
C GLU A 480 25.00 25.57 14.62
N MET A 481 24.05 25.15 13.76
CA MET A 481 24.38 24.35 12.57
C MET A 481 25.31 25.07 11.60
N LEU A 482 25.27 26.42 11.50
CA LEU A 482 26.19 27.18 10.66
C LEU A 482 27.65 27.09 11.12
N LYS A 483 27.93 26.70 12.36
CA LYS A 483 29.31 26.46 12.81
C LYS A 483 29.93 25.24 12.15
N ASP A 484 29.09 24.19 11.97
CA ASP A 484 29.51 22.93 11.34
C ASP A 484 29.41 22.97 9.81
N TYR A 485 28.47 23.81 9.29
CA TYR A 485 28.16 23.96 7.87
C TYR A 485 28.13 25.44 7.42
N PRO A 486 29.28 26.15 7.42
CA PRO A 486 29.33 27.62 7.33
C PRO A 486 28.87 28.21 5.98
N ARG A 487 28.67 27.41 4.93
CA ARG A 487 28.23 27.85 3.59
C ARG A 487 27.07 27.02 3.05
N GLU A 488 26.28 26.44 3.92
CA GLU A 488 25.18 25.56 3.51
C GLU A 488 23.91 26.37 3.10
N PRO A 489 23.51 26.36 1.82
CA PRO A 489 22.41 27.19 1.35
C PRO A 489 21.08 26.85 2.03
N ARG A 490 20.87 25.57 2.40
CA ARG A 490 19.64 25.09 3.06
C ARG A 490 19.47 25.72 4.44
N ILE A 491 20.55 25.96 5.17
CA ILE A 491 20.50 26.59 6.50
C ILE A 491 20.16 28.07 6.36
N PHE A 492 20.79 28.79 5.42
CA PHE A 492 20.46 30.20 5.16
C PHE A 492 19.01 30.36 4.68
N PHE A 493 18.52 29.45 3.83
CA PHE A 493 17.12 29.44 3.42
C PHE A 493 16.18 29.23 4.61
N ALA A 494 16.46 28.25 5.49
CA ALA A 494 15.67 27.98 6.70
C ALA A 494 15.68 29.18 7.68
N LEU A 495 16.81 29.88 7.84
CA LEU A 495 16.87 31.12 8.61
C LEU A 495 15.99 32.23 8.02
N GLY A 496 15.99 32.38 6.69
CA GLY A 496 15.10 33.29 5.99
C GLY A 496 13.62 32.94 6.22
N GLN A 497 13.30 31.66 6.14
CA GLN A 497 11.95 31.15 6.40
C GLN A 497 11.52 31.38 7.86
N THR A 498 12.39 31.11 8.81
CA THR A 498 12.15 31.36 10.24
C THR A 498 11.83 32.84 10.50
N ALA A 499 12.65 33.74 9.96
CA ALA A 499 12.43 35.18 10.12
C ALA A 499 11.15 35.67 9.43
N SER A 500 10.81 35.12 8.24
CA SER A 500 9.58 35.43 7.51
C SER A 500 8.32 34.97 8.26
N LEU A 501 8.33 33.75 8.82
CA LEU A 501 7.22 33.23 9.62
C LEU A 501 7.07 34.04 10.92
N ALA A 502 8.18 34.35 11.60
CA ALA A 502 8.15 35.20 12.78
C ALA A 502 7.65 36.63 12.51
N ALA A 503 7.88 37.15 11.30
CA ALA A 503 7.33 38.43 10.86
C ALA A 503 5.81 38.37 10.66
N SER A 504 5.30 37.25 10.11
CA SER A 504 3.85 37.05 9.89
C SER A 504 3.05 37.00 11.21
N ASP A 505 3.68 36.56 12.29
CA ASP A 505 3.06 36.48 13.61
C ASP A 505 3.33 37.74 14.48
N ALA A 506 4.08 38.72 13.96
CA ALA A 506 4.37 39.98 14.69
C ALA A 506 3.15 40.93 14.66
N THR A 507 2.77 41.40 15.83
CA THR A 507 1.69 42.41 15.98
C THR A 507 2.19 43.83 15.82
N ASP A 508 3.46 44.09 16.09
CA ASP A 508 4.11 45.38 15.93
C ASP A 508 4.70 45.51 14.53
N GLU A 509 4.41 46.61 13.85
CA GLU A 509 4.83 46.87 12.46
C GLU A 509 6.33 47.04 12.34
N SER A 510 6.98 47.72 13.28
CA SER A 510 8.44 47.93 13.24
C SER A 510 9.19 46.59 13.46
N VAL A 511 8.67 45.75 14.34
CA VAL A 511 9.22 44.40 14.59
C VAL A 511 9.02 43.50 13.35
N ARG A 512 7.87 43.61 12.69
CA ARG A 512 7.58 42.88 11.45
C ARG A 512 8.57 43.25 10.35
N ASP A 513 8.76 44.57 10.12
CA ASP A 513 9.65 45.09 9.07
C ASP A 513 11.11 44.73 9.35
N GLU A 514 11.57 44.79 10.60
CA GLU A 514 12.90 44.32 10.97
C GLU A 514 13.10 42.82 10.64
N ARG A 515 12.10 41.98 10.98
CA ARG A 515 12.14 40.55 10.69
C ARG A 515 12.09 40.25 9.19
N LEU A 516 11.29 40.98 8.40
CA LEU A 516 11.25 40.84 6.94
C LEU A 516 12.58 41.25 6.30
N ASN A 517 13.21 42.32 6.77
CA ASN A 517 14.53 42.73 6.29
C ASN A 517 15.60 41.68 6.65
N ARG A 518 15.50 41.07 7.84
CA ARG A 518 16.37 39.96 8.23
C ARG A 518 16.15 38.75 7.32
N ALA A 519 14.89 38.40 7.00
CA ALA A 519 14.55 37.32 6.08
C ALA A 519 15.16 37.55 4.68
N LEU A 520 15.04 38.75 4.13
CA LEU A 520 15.65 39.14 2.85
C LEU A 520 17.17 38.93 2.87
N GLY A 521 17.83 39.33 3.97
CA GLY A 521 19.28 39.13 4.16
C GLY A 521 19.68 37.65 4.11
N GLN A 522 18.91 36.80 4.79
CA GLN A 522 19.20 35.36 4.84
C GLN A 522 18.91 34.66 3.48
N TYR A 523 17.83 35.00 2.79
CA TYR A 523 17.56 34.48 1.44
C TYR A 523 18.63 34.91 0.42
N ARG A 524 19.14 36.14 0.51
CA ARG A 524 20.28 36.58 -0.32
C ARG A 524 21.55 35.76 -0.04
N LEU A 525 21.81 35.43 1.23
CA LEU A 525 22.93 34.55 1.61
C LEU A 525 22.68 33.11 1.07
N ALA A 526 21.49 32.60 1.13
CA ALA A 526 21.14 31.32 0.53
C ALA A 526 21.45 31.28 -0.97
N VAL A 527 21.03 32.31 -1.73
CA VAL A 527 21.33 32.42 -3.17
C VAL A 527 22.84 32.55 -3.41
N ALA A 528 23.55 33.38 -2.64
CA ALA A 528 25.01 33.59 -2.79
C ALA A 528 25.83 32.34 -2.46
N ALA A 529 25.32 31.48 -1.57
CA ALA A 529 25.94 30.21 -1.21
C ALA A 529 25.57 29.05 -2.15
N SER A 530 24.53 29.22 -2.96
CA SER A 530 24.02 28.17 -3.86
C SER A 530 24.82 28.07 -5.16
N SER A 531 24.91 26.84 -5.70
CA SER A 531 25.38 26.59 -7.06
C SER A 531 24.19 26.56 -8.04
N PRO A 532 24.24 27.29 -9.17
CA PRO A 532 23.20 27.24 -10.21
C PRO A 532 23.04 25.85 -10.84
N GLU A 533 23.99 24.95 -10.65
CA GLU A 533 23.96 23.59 -11.21
C GLU A 533 23.28 22.59 -10.25
N THR A 534 23.54 22.70 -8.95
CA THR A 534 23.08 21.74 -7.93
C THR A 534 21.87 22.22 -7.12
N ASP A 535 21.76 23.56 -6.89
CA ASP A 535 20.81 24.13 -5.91
C ASP A 535 19.69 24.93 -6.53
N LYS A 536 19.33 24.67 -7.81
CA LYS A 536 18.28 25.39 -8.54
C LYS A 536 16.95 25.51 -7.79
N ALA A 537 16.55 24.47 -7.09
CA ALA A 537 15.29 24.45 -6.34
C ALA A 537 15.31 25.44 -5.16
N ILE A 538 16.44 25.51 -4.43
CA ILE A 538 16.63 26.42 -3.30
C ILE A 538 16.69 27.87 -3.80
N MET A 539 17.44 28.11 -4.88
CA MET A 539 17.53 29.43 -5.52
C MET A 539 16.15 29.91 -5.98
N SER A 540 15.38 29.04 -6.65
CA SER A 540 14.02 29.36 -7.14
C SER A 540 13.10 29.77 -5.98
N ARG A 541 13.08 29.00 -4.89
CA ARG A 541 12.29 29.33 -3.69
C ARG A 541 12.79 30.60 -2.99
N ALA A 542 14.10 30.81 -2.90
CA ALA A 542 14.64 32.00 -2.27
C ALA A 542 14.28 33.27 -3.05
N TYR A 543 14.38 33.25 -4.39
CA TYR A 543 13.96 34.36 -5.23
C TYR A 543 12.46 34.64 -5.11
N GLU A 544 11.61 33.60 -5.14
CA GLU A 544 10.16 33.73 -4.95
C GLU A 544 9.83 34.32 -3.58
N SER A 545 10.45 33.83 -2.50
CA SER A 545 10.22 34.34 -1.15
C SER A 545 10.66 35.81 -0.99
N MET A 546 11.82 36.17 -1.57
CA MET A 546 12.27 37.58 -1.61
C MET A 546 11.31 38.46 -2.42
N ALA A 547 10.80 37.94 -3.54
CA ALA A 547 9.84 38.69 -4.38
C ALA A 547 8.55 38.99 -3.61
N ARG A 548 8.02 37.99 -2.88
CA ARG A 548 6.80 38.18 -2.05
C ARG A 548 7.02 39.19 -0.93
N ILE A 549 8.15 39.14 -0.26
CA ILE A 549 8.48 40.09 0.79
C ILE A 549 8.59 41.51 0.19
N ASN A 550 9.27 41.71 -0.96
CA ASN A 550 9.36 43.00 -1.62
C ASN A 550 7.99 43.49 -2.10
N ALA A 551 7.12 42.62 -2.62
CA ALA A 551 5.77 42.96 -2.99
C ALA A 551 4.95 43.41 -1.77
N PHE A 552 5.07 42.76 -0.63
CA PHE A 552 4.44 43.15 0.62
C PHE A 552 4.95 44.51 1.15
N MET A 553 6.24 44.81 0.96
CA MET A 553 6.87 46.07 1.33
C MET A 553 6.68 47.17 0.25
N GLU A 554 5.77 46.95 -0.69
CA GLU A 554 5.46 47.88 -1.81
C GLU A 554 6.63 48.15 -2.78
N ASN A 555 7.69 47.37 -2.72
CA ASN A 555 8.84 47.43 -3.63
C ASN A 555 8.56 46.67 -4.92
N THR A 556 7.50 47.04 -5.66
CA THR A 556 6.96 46.30 -6.82
C THR A 556 8.02 46.06 -7.91
N ALA A 557 8.85 47.05 -8.23
CA ALA A 557 9.89 46.92 -9.26
C ALA A 557 10.93 45.83 -8.93
N GLU A 558 11.33 45.71 -7.68
CA GLU A 558 12.27 44.68 -7.22
C GLU A 558 11.56 43.31 -7.11
N ALA A 559 10.31 43.27 -6.69
CA ALA A 559 9.51 42.06 -6.64
C ALA A 559 9.37 41.41 -8.03
N VAL A 560 9.08 42.20 -9.08
CA VAL A 560 9.00 41.70 -10.45
C VAL A 560 10.31 41.07 -10.92
N LYS A 561 11.45 41.74 -10.69
CA LYS A 561 12.77 41.22 -11.05
C LYS A 561 13.06 39.88 -10.37
N LEU A 562 12.74 39.75 -9.09
CA LEU A 562 12.98 38.56 -8.32
C LEU A 562 12.04 37.41 -8.76
N PHE A 563 10.80 37.68 -9.11
CA PHE A 563 9.94 36.69 -9.75
C PHE A 563 10.50 36.23 -11.10
N ASP A 564 11.02 37.15 -11.92
CA ASP A 564 11.66 36.80 -13.19
C ASP A 564 12.90 35.90 -13.00
N GLU A 565 13.70 36.14 -11.98
CA GLU A 565 14.82 35.26 -11.64
C GLU A 565 14.35 33.87 -11.24
N ALA A 566 13.29 33.75 -10.41
CA ALA A 566 12.71 32.46 -10.06
C ALA A 566 12.17 31.71 -11.29
N ILE A 567 11.48 32.41 -12.20
CA ILE A 567 10.95 31.88 -13.45
C ILE A 567 12.06 31.44 -14.40
N ARG A 568 13.15 32.22 -14.51
CA ARG A 568 14.31 31.92 -15.36
C ARG A 568 14.99 30.60 -15.01
N LEU A 569 14.94 30.18 -13.76
CA LEU A 569 15.48 28.90 -13.31
C LEU A 569 14.68 27.69 -13.84
N GLY A 570 13.45 27.91 -14.33
CA GLY A 570 12.58 26.90 -14.92
C GLY A 570 11.77 26.09 -13.89
N ASP A 571 10.92 25.20 -14.39
CA ASP A 571 10.11 24.29 -13.54
C ASP A 571 10.98 23.13 -13.03
N VAL A 572 11.71 23.37 -11.96
CA VAL A 572 12.56 22.38 -11.29
C VAL A 572 11.79 21.73 -10.14
N ARG A 573 11.98 20.43 -9.96
CA ARG A 573 11.34 19.69 -8.86
C ARG A 573 11.72 20.29 -7.50
N GLY A 574 10.72 20.71 -6.73
CA GLY A 574 10.91 21.38 -5.43
C GLY A 574 11.25 22.88 -5.51
N GLY A 575 11.24 23.48 -6.71
CA GLY A 575 11.33 24.93 -6.91
C GLY A 575 9.96 25.61 -6.77
N ALA A 576 9.92 26.94 -7.02
CA ALA A 576 8.76 27.80 -6.87
C ALA A 576 8.33 28.47 -8.20
N TYR A 577 8.50 27.77 -9.33
CA TYR A 577 8.22 28.31 -10.66
C TYR A 577 6.76 28.76 -10.84
N LYS A 578 5.82 27.94 -10.38
CA LYS A 578 4.38 28.22 -10.52
C LYS A 578 3.95 29.35 -9.62
N GLU A 579 4.44 29.35 -8.38
CA GLU A 579 4.20 30.39 -7.39
C GLU A 579 4.76 31.74 -7.86
N ALA A 580 5.92 31.73 -8.50
CA ALA A 580 6.53 32.93 -9.07
C ALA A 580 5.71 33.50 -10.26
N LEU A 581 5.19 32.63 -11.14
CA LEU A 581 4.29 33.05 -12.22
C LEU A 581 3.01 33.70 -11.69
N GLU A 582 2.40 33.04 -10.67
CA GLU A 582 1.17 33.57 -10.06
C GLU A 582 1.43 34.90 -9.29
N GLY A 583 2.54 34.96 -8.57
CA GLY A 583 2.95 36.15 -7.82
C GLY A 583 3.19 37.33 -8.75
N LYS A 584 3.91 37.15 -9.86
CA LYS A 584 4.14 38.18 -10.88
C LYS A 584 2.82 38.64 -11.50
N LYS A 585 1.95 37.69 -11.89
CA LYS A 585 0.63 38.01 -12.47
C LYS A 585 -0.24 38.88 -11.55
N LYS A 586 -0.15 38.68 -10.23
CA LYS A 586 -0.89 39.50 -9.25
C LYS A 586 -0.38 40.93 -9.16
N LEU A 587 0.89 41.20 -9.44
CA LEU A 587 1.48 42.51 -9.46
C LEU A 587 1.17 43.29 -10.78
N ASP A 588 0.91 42.55 -11.86
CA ASP A 588 0.54 43.13 -13.17
C ASP A 588 -0.97 43.43 -13.28
N GLN A 589 -1.78 43.05 -12.29
CA GLN A 589 -3.21 43.39 -12.23
C GLN A 589 -3.37 44.72 -11.46
N PRO A 590 -4.01 45.75 -12.05
CA PRO A 590 -4.19 47.06 -11.42
C PRO A 590 -5.13 47.01 -10.21
#